data_826a57cf802bdc6322b84248dba19f1b
#
_entry.id   826a57cf802bdc6322b84248dba19f1b
#
_cell.length_a   1.000
_cell.length_b   1.000
_cell.length_c   1.000
_cell.angle_alpha   90.00
_cell.angle_beta   90.00
_cell.angle_gamma   90.00
#
_symmetry.space_group_name_H-M   'P 1'
#
loop_
_entity.id
_entity.type
_entity.pdbx_description
1 polymer ?
#
loop_
_entity_poly.entity_id
_entity_poly.type
_entity_poly.pdbx_seq_one_letter_code
_entity_poly.pdbx_strand_id
1 'polypeptide(L)'
;MRNQLADFDLNDFIAVANIEFDEVNTNWKLLMENFIEPYHVQFVHKSTTNQPLVDHFIVSDGHCLGSAVDLTSEQQEQAQEGTLSVSSRYLTLFPNFVLGVYYPDQIGVHLNQPVSAEITRQRRVIYQHKDSDQSTEAVEKISRLWESVHQEDHAMCERLQEGRHSDAARQGGFLS
;
A
#
# COMPACT_ATOMS: atom_id res chain seq x y z
N MET A 1 -3.14 -15.59 4.27
CA MET A 1 -4.14 -14.50 4.35
C MET A 1 -5.05 -14.61 5.58
N ARG A 2 -5.68 -15.75 5.88
CA ARG A 2 -6.54 -15.87 7.08
C ARG A 2 -5.82 -15.49 8.38
N ASN A 3 -4.58 -15.96 8.55
CA ASN A 3 -3.81 -15.65 9.77
C ASN A 3 -3.47 -14.16 9.92
N GLN A 4 -3.33 -13.44 8.80
CA GLN A 4 -3.02 -12.00 8.79
C GLN A 4 -4.24 -11.12 9.04
N LEU A 5 -5.43 -11.70 9.00
CA LEU A 5 -6.71 -11.03 9.25
C LEU A 5 -7.43 -11.62 10.47
N ALA A 6 -6.74 -12.45 11.27
CA ALA A 6 -7.37 -13.17 12.37
C ALA A 6 -7.97 -12.24 13.44
N ASP A 7 -7.40 -11.04 13.58
CA ASP A 7 -7.83 -10.04 14.55
C ASP A 7 -8.99 -9.17 14.06
N PHE A 8 -9.44 -9.36 12.80
CA PHE A 8 -10.50 -8.57 12.19
C PHE A 8 -11.74 -9.43 11.93
N ASP A 9 -12.89 -9.02 12.46
CA ASP A 9 -14.18 -9.47 11.92
C ASP A 9 -14.53 -8.61 10.71
N LEU A 10 -14.36 -9.14 9.50
CA LEU A 10 -14.60 -8.40 8.26
C LEU A 10 -16.05 -7.93 8.10
N ASN A 11 -17.01 -8.51 8.84
CA ASN A 11 -18.40 -8.05 8.83
C ASN A 11 -18.57 -6.70 9.55
N ASP A 12 -17.59 -6.31 10.34
CA ASP A 12 -17.59 -5.02 11.05
C ASP A 12 -16.97 -3.88 10.23
N PHE A 13 -16.51 -4.18 9.00
CA PHE A 13 -15.92 -3.19 8.11
C PHE A 13 -16.87 -2.76 7.01
N ILE A 14 -16.97 -1.48 6.78
CA ILE A 14 -17.79 -0.87 5.72
C ILE A 14 -16.91 -0.09 4.75
N ALA A 15 -17.27 -0.11 3.47
CA ALA A 15 -16.59 0.69 2.45
C ALA A 15 -16.96 2.17 2.63
N VAL A 16 -15.95 3.01 2.86
CA VAL A 16 -16.13 4.45 3.11
C VAL A 16 -15.65 5.33 1.96
N ALA A 17 -14.69 4.85 1.15
CA ALA A 17 -14.18 5.62 0.02
C ALA A 17 -13.71 4.70 -1.13
N ASN A 18 -13.74 5.26 -2.33
CA ASN A 18 -13.19 4.65 -3.54
C ASN A 18 -12.31 5.67 -4.26
N ILE A 19 -11.08 5.28 -4.58
CA ILE A 19 -10.11 6.10 -5.30
C ILE A 19 -9.78 5.38 -6.60
N GLU A 20 -9.87 6.06 -7.72
CA GLU A 20 -9.63 5.50 -9.04
C GLU A 20 -8.60 6.33 -9.81
N PHE A 21 -7.67 5.62 -10.44
CA PHE A 21 -6.70 6.17 -11.37
C PHE A 21 -6.86 5.41 -12.69
N ASP A 22 -7.45 6.07 -13.67
CA ASP A 22 -7.80 5.42 -14.95
C ASP A 22 -6.58 5.06 -15.78
N GLU A 23 -5.50 5.84 -15.65
CA GLU A 23 -4.31 5.70 -16.45
C GLU A 23 -3.05 6.02 -15.62
N VAL A 24 -2.33 4.98 -15.23
CA VAL A 24 -1.01 5.08 -14.59
C VAL A 24 0.00 4.53 -15.60
N ASN A 25 0.97 5.35 -16.00
CA ASN A 25 1.94 5.02 -17.07
C ASN A 25 3.02 4.05 -16.61
N THR A 26 2.62 2.90 -16.12
CA THR A 26 3.51 1.85 -15.65
C THR A 26 2.88 0.47 -15.81
N ASN A 27 3.73 -0.55 -15.87
CA ASN A 27 3.30 -1.93 -15.83
C ASN A 27 2.76 -2.28 -14.43
N TRP A 28 1.64 -2.97 -14.37
CA TRP A 28 1.00 -3.39 -13.12
C TRP A 28 1.93 -4.19 -12.18
N LYS A 29 2.93 -4.89 -12.72
CA LYS A 29 3.89 -5.66 -11.91
C LYS A 29 4.81 -4.73 -11.11
N LEU A 30 5.19 -3.57 -11.66
CA LEU A 30 5.98 -2.58 -10.93
C LEU A 30 5.20 -2.02 -9.74
N LEU A 31 3.90 -1.75 -9.90
CA LEU A 31 3.03 -1.35 -8.79
C LEU A 31 2.89 -2.45 -7.73
N MET A 32 2.84 -3.72 -8.15
CA MET A 32 2.80 -4.85 -7.22
C MET A 32 4.12 -5.01 -6.46
N GLU A 33 5.25 -4.94 -7.16
CA GLU A 33 6.59 -5.03 -6.57
C GLU A 33 6.81 -3.89 -5.57
N ASN A 34 6.46 -2.65 -5.95
CA ASN A 34 6.55 -1.49 -5.08
C ASN A 34 5.73 -1.66 -3.80
N PHE A 35 4.53 -2.20 -3.88
CA PHE A 35 3.65 -2.33 -2.72
C PHE A 35 4.16 -3.35 -1.68
N ILE A 36 4.80 -4.43 -2.11
CA ILE A 36 5.22 -5.51 -1.19
C ILE A 36 6.56 -5.26 -0.52
N GLU A 37 7.38 -4.36 -1.06
CA GLU A 37 8.69 -4.06 -0.51
C GLU A 37 8.65 -2.76 0.32
N PRO A 38 9.21 -2.71 1.51
CA PRO A 38 9.17 -1.52 2.35
C PRO A 38 10.34 -0.56 2.10
N TYR A 39 11.28 -0.91 1.20
CA TYR A 39 12.53 -0.16 1.04
C TYR A 39 12.32 1.26 0.52
N HIS A 40 11.35 1.47 -0.39
CA HIS A 40 11.03 2.78 -0.96
C HIS A 40 10.39 3.72 0.06
N VAL A 41 9.70 3.20 1.08
CA VAL A 41 8.89 3.98 2.04
C VAL A 41 9.66 5.15 2.62
N GLN A 42 10.86 4.92 3.13
CA GLN A 42 11.69 5.97 3.74
C GLN A 42 12.19 7.04 2.76
N PHE A 43 12.18 6.76 1.46
CA PHE A 43 12.67 7.68 0.42
C PHE A 43 11.53 8.40 -0.31
N VAL A 44 10.43 7.71 -0.53
CA VAL A 44 9.26 8.17 -1.30
C VAL A 44 8.23 8.81 -0.40
N HIS A 45 7.83 8.13 0.67
CA HIS A 45 6.72 8.55 1.54
C HIS A 45 7.13 9.42 2.73
N LYS A 46 8.09 10.32 2.55
CA LYS A 46 8.65 11.15 3.64
C LYS A 46 7.63 12.01 4.37
N SER A 47 6.56 12.39 3.70
CA SER A 47 5.50 13.26 4.24
C SER A 47 4.19 12.54 4.55
N THR A 48 4.05 11.30 4.11
CA THR A 48 2.80 10.54 4.21
C THR A 48 2.87 9.35 5.15
N THR A 49 4.07 8.86 5.49
CA THR A 49 4.24 7.76 6.44
C THR A 49 5.42 7.95 7.38
N ASN A 50 5.34 7.37 8.57
CA ASN A 50 6.40 7.32 9.57
C ASN A 50 6.57 5.89 10.09
N GLN A 51 6.99 4.99 9.19
CA GLN A 51 7.23 3.58 9.50
C GLN A 51 8.70 3.25 9.25
N PRO A 52 9.50 3.00 10.31
CA PRO A 52 10.93 2.70 10.16
C PRO A 52 11.17 1.40 9.39
N LEU A 53 12.07 1.43 8.42
CA LEU A 53 12.40 0.27 7.59
C LEU A 53 12.86 -0.94 8.42
N VAL A 54 13.61 -0.68 9.49
CA VAL A 54 14.18 -1.73 10.36
C VAL A 54 13.13 -2.58 11.08
N ASP A 55 11.92 -2.06 11.23
CA ASP A 55 10.83 -2.74 11.92
C ASP A 55 9.95 -3.57 10.94
N HIS A 56 10.21 -3.48 9.64
CA HIS A 56 9.51 -4.27 8.66
C HIS A 56 10.04 -5.70 8.58
N PHE A 57 9.12 -6.65 8.41
CA PHE A 57 9.43 -8.07 8.21
C PHE A 57 8.62 -8.67 7.06
N ILE A 58 9.12 -9.78 6.49
CA ILE A 58 8.48 -10.46 5.37
C ILE A 58 7.32 -11.32 5.86
N VAL A 59 6.21 -11.26 5.16
CA VAL A 59 5.05 -12.14 5.33
C VAL A 59 4.92 -13.05 4.11
N SER A 60 4.88 -14.37 4.37
CA SER A 60 4.59 -15.36 3.34
C SER A 60 3.60 -16.39 3.89
N ASP A 61 2.41 -16.48 3.27
CA ASP A 61 1.35 -17.40 3.68
C ASP A 61 0.64 -17.96 2.43
N GLY A 62 1.12 -19.07 1.93
CA GLY A 62 0.61 -19.73 0.72
C GLY A 62 0.80 -18.85 -0.52
N HIS A 63 -0.31 -18.37 -1.09
CA HIS A 63 -0.30 -17.48 -2.26
C HIS A 63 -0.24 -15.97 -1.89
N CYS A 64 -0.10 -15.68 -0.61
CA CYS A 64 0.00 -14.32 -0.09
C CYS A 64 1.47 -14.02 0.22
N LEU A 65 1.97 -12.94 -0.35
CA LEU A 65 3.32 -12.43 -0.13
C LEU A 65 3.26 -10.96 0.19
N GLY A 66 4.15 -10.48 1.06
CA GLY A 66 4.23 -9.07 1.37
C GLY A 66 5.16 -8.75 2.51
N SER A 67 4.96 -7.58 3.09
CA SER A 67 5.68 -7.11 4.27
C SER A 67 4.71 -6.68 5.37
N ALA A 68 5.24 -6.55 6.56
CA ALA A 68 4.49 -6.09 7.73
C ALA A 68 5.38 -5.26 8.63
N VAL A 69 4.75 -4.39 9.41
CA VAL A 69 5.40 -3.62 10.48
C VAL A 69 4.52 -3.62 11.71
N ASP A 70 5.12 -3.86 12.87
CA ASP A 70 4.48 -3.75 14.16
C ASP A 70 5.11 -2.59 14.93
N LEU A 71 4.36 -1.51 15.13
CA LEU A 71 4.80 -0.33 15.85
C LEU A 71 4.43 -0.42 17.32
N THR A 72 5.34 0.00 18.18
CA THR A 72 5.05 0.19 19.63
C THR A 72 4.11 1.38 19.83
N SER A 73 3.46 1.42 20.99
CA SER A 73 2.61 2.58 21.36
C SER A 73 3.39 3.89 21.32
N GLU A 74 4.65 3.89 21.79
CA GLU A 74 5.52 5.06 21.75
C GLU A 74 5.81 5.54 20.32
N GLN A 75 6.06 4.61 19.38
CA GLN A 75 6.26 4.96 17.96
C GLN A 75 4.99 5.53 17.32
N GLN A 76 3.82 5.01 17.70
CA GLN A 76 2.55 5.53 17.21
C GLN A 76 2.24 6.93 17.76
N GLU A 77 2.54 7.19 19.04
CA GLU A 77 2.34 8.49 19.67
C GLU A 77 3.30 9.59 19.13
N GLN A 78 4.47 9.20 18.65
CA GLN A 78 5.46 10.11 18.03
C GLN A 78 5.11 10.48 16.57
N ALA A 79 4.01 9.97 16.04
CA ALA A 79 3.57 10.23 14.68
C ALA A 79 3.32 11.72 14.43
N GLN A 80 3.74 12.18 13.27
CA GLN A 80 3.37 13.50 12.79
C GLN A 80 1.90 13.47 12.33
N GLU A 81 1.17 14.55 12.62
CA GLU A 81 -0.21 14.68 12.16
C GLU A 81 -0.28 14.57 10.63
N GLY A 82 -1.20 13.74 10.13
CA GLY A 82 -1.40 13.51 8.70
C GLY A 82 -0.49 12.45 8.08
N THR A 83 0.36 11.77 8.89
CA THR A 83 1.15 10.63 8.42
C THR A 83 0.53 9.31 8.85
N LEU A 84 0.77 8.25 8.04
CA LEU A 84 0.44 6.89 8.42
C LEU A 84 1.50 6.37 9.40
N SER A 85 1.12 6.17 10.66
CA SER A 85 1.99 5.65 11.71
C SER A 85 1.25 4.63 12.57
N VAL A 86 0.92 3.51 11.95
CA VAL A 86 0.21 2.40 12.60
C VAL A 86 0.84 1.07 12.21
N SER A 87 0.69 0.07 13.05
CA SER A 87 1.05 -1.30 12.66
C SER A 87 0.29 -1.68 11.40
N SER A 88 0.98 -2.29 10.44
CA SER A 88 0.40 -2.50 9.10
C SER A 88 0.82 -3.84 8.49
N ARG A 89 0.00 -4.31 7.57
CA ARG A 89 0.28 -5.47 6.71
C ARG A 89 0.10 -5.04 5.26
N TYR A 90 1.10 -5.31 4.44
CA TYR A 90 1.14 -5.01 3.00
C TYR A 90 1.20 -6.32 2.25
N LEU A 91 0.05 -6.81 1.80
CA LEU A 91 -0.10 -8.16 1.30
C LEU A 91 -0.54 -8.15 -0.17
N THR A 92 0.01 -9.05 -0.95
CA THR A 92 -0.44 -9.28 -2.33
C THR A 92 -0.98 -10.69 -2.49
N LEU A 93 -1.99 -10.80 -3.34
CA LEU A 93 -2.48 -12.07 -3.87
C LEU A 93 -2.34 -12.01 -5.39
N PHE A 94 -1.46 -12.86 -5.92
CA PHE A 94 -1.21 -12.92 -7.36
C PHE A 94 -2.51 -13.17 -8.15
N PRO A 95 -2.74 -12.52 -9.29
CA PRO A 95 -1.76 -11.70 -10.00
C PRO A 95 -1.71 -10.22 -9.56
N ASN A 96 -2.82 -9.57 -9.25
CA ASN A 96 -2.92 -8.12 -9.23
C ASN A 96 -3.78 -7.56 -8.09
N PHE A 97 -4.07 -8.38 -7.09
CA PHE A 97 -4.83 -7.99 -5.91
C PHE A 97 -3.87 -7.62 -4.77
N VAL A 98 -4.18 -6.51 -4.12
CA VAL A 98 -3.42 -5.96 -3.00
C VAL A 98 -4.33 -5.73 -1.82
N LEU A 99 -3.87 -6.11 -0.64
CA LEU A 99 -4.55 -5.90 0.63
C LEU A 99 -3.61 -5.19 1.61
N GLY A 100 -3.96 -3.97 1.98
CA GLY A 100 -3.35 -3.25 3.09
C GLY A 100 -4.23 -3.37 4.33
N VAL A 101 -3.62 -3.73 5.46
CA VAL A 101 -4.28 -3.74 6.76
C VAL A 101 -3.58 -2.73 7.64
N TYR A 102 -4.33 -1.80 8.20
CA TYR A 102 -3.82 -0.67 8.98
C TYR A 102 -4.55 -0.67 10.32
N TYR A 103 -3.82 -1.09 11.35
CA TYR A 103 -4.41 -1.27 12.68
C TYR A 103 -4.74 0.06 13.35
N PRO A 104 -5.82 0.12 14.15
CA PRO A 104 -6.69 -1.02 14.46
C PRO A 104 -7.90 -1.17 13.53
N ASP A 105 -8.19 -0.23 12.65
CA ASP A 105 -9.54 -0.02 12.14
C ASP A 105 -9.69 0.23 10.64
N GLN A 106 -8.62 0.04 9.85
CA GLN A 106 -8.68 0.33 8.42
C GLN A 106 -8.15 -0.81 7.56
N ILE A 107 -8.82 -1.06 6.45
CA ILE A 107 -8.41 -2.00 5.40
C ILE A 107 -8.46 -1.27 4.05
N GLY A 108 -7.41 -1.40 3.26
CA GLY A 108 -7.34 -0.95 1.87
C GLY A 108 -7.26 -2.13 0.91
N VAL A 109 -8.14 -2.17 -0.06
CA VAL A 109 -8.09 -3.16 -1.13
C VAL A 109 -7.73 -2.45 -2.43
N HIS A 110 -6.69 -2.94 -3.11
CA HIS A 110 -6.29 -2.40 -4.41
C HIS A 110 -6.44 -3.46 -5.49
N LEU A 111 -6.84 -3.00 -6.67
CA LEU A 111 -6.83 -3.80 -7.89
C LEU A 111 -6.04 -3.07 -8.95
N ASN A 112 -4.94 -3.69 -9.41
CA ASN A 112 -4.08 -3.16 -10.46
C ASN A 112 -4.41 -3.86 -11.78
N GLN A 113 -5.32 -3.27 -12.57
CA GLN A 113 -5.79 -3.84 -13.82
C GLN A 113 -4.88 -3.44 -14.99
N PRO A 114 -4.19 -4.38 -15.65
CA PRO A 114 -3.41 -4.05 -16.84
C PRO A 114 -4.34 -3.60 -17.97
N VAL A 115 -4.08 -2.42 -18.52
CA VAL A 115 -4.71 -1.92 -19.75
C VAL A 115 -3.82 -2.27 -20.96
N SER A 116 -2.50 -2.12 -20.78
CA SER A 116 -1.48 -2.54 -21.73
C SER A 116 -0.22 -3.01 -20.97
N ALA A 117 0.86 -3.26 -21.70
CA ALA A 117 2.16 -3.57 -21.10
C ALA A 117 2.72 -2.41 -20.26
N GLU A 118 2.29 -1.18 -20.52
CA GLU A 118 2.83 0.06 -19.94
C GLU A 118 1.78 0.94 -19.30
N ILE A 119 0.52 0.51 -19.27
CA ILE A 119 -0.59 1.27 -18.68
C ILE A 119 -1.36 0.37 -17.75
N THR A 120 -1.59 0.86 -16.55
CA THR A 120 -2.39 0.21 -15.52
C THR A 120 -3.53 1.12 -15.09
N ARG A 121 -4.74 0.56 -14.94
CA ARG A 121 -5.81 1.19 -14.17
C ARG A 121 -5.71 0.70 -12.74
N GLN A 122 -5.69 1.62 -11.79
CA GLN A 122 -5.66 1.28 -10.37
C GLN A 122 -6.92 1.75 -9.67
N ARG A 123 -7.51 0.85 -8.89
CA ARG A 123 -8.65 1.14 -8.03
C ARG A 123 -8.32 0.77 -6.60
N ARG A 124 -8.62 1.67 -5.66
CA ARG A 124 -8.55 1.42 -4.22
C ARG A 124 -9.91 1.61 -3.58
N VAL A 125 -10.33 0.64 -2.78
CA VAL A 125 -11.47 0.76 -1.87
C VAL A 125 -10.93 0.82 -0.44
N ILE A 126 -11.37 1.80 0.32
CA ILE A 126 -11.04 1.97 1.73
C ILE A 126 -12.22 1.48 2.55
N TYR A 127 -11.93 0.58 3.47
CA TYR A 127 -12.87 0.08 4.46
C TYR A 127 -12.44 0.56 5.84
N GLN A 128 -13.42 0.98 6.65
CA GLN A 128 -13.20 1.30 8.06
C GLN A 128 -14.10 0.44 8.94
N HIS A 129 -13.63 0.20 10.16
CA HIS A 129 -14.47 -0.41 11.17
C HIS A 129 -15.70 0.46 11.44
N LYS A 130 -16.86 -0.17 11.64
CA LYS A 130 -18.16 0.53 11.82
C LYS A 130 -18.20 1.52 12.97
N ASP A 131 -17.36 1.31 14.01
CA ASP A 131 -17.29 2.16 15.20
C ASP A 131 -16.27 3.31 15.04
N SER A 132 -15.54 3.39 13.92
CA SER A 132 -14.63 4.50 13.63
C SER A 132 -15.38 5.76 13.23
N ASP A 133 -14.72 6.92 13.33
CA ASP A 133 -15.29 8.19 12.85
C ASP A 133 -15.48 8.15 11.33
N GLN A 134 -16.73 8.17 10.91
CA GLN A 134 -17.16 8.14 9.52
C GLN A 134 -17.75 9.48 9.07
N SER A 135 -17.46 10.56 9.81
CA SER A 135 -17.81 11.90 9.36
C SER A 135 -17.22 12.19 7.99
N THR A 136 -17.88 13.04 7.23
CA THR A 136 -17.39 13.45 5.90
C THR A 136 -15.96 13.96 5.97
N GLU A 137 -15.64 14.73 7.00
CA GLU A 137 -14.29 15.28 7.21
C GLU A 137 -13.24 14.19 7.45
N ALA A 138 -13.54 13.19 8.30
CA ALA A 138 -12.65 12.06 8.56
C ALA A 138 -12.39 11.23 7.30
N VAL A 139 -13.46 10.89 6.56
CA VAL A 139 -13.37 10.13 5.31
C VAL A 139 -12.58 10.89 4.24
N GLU A 140 -12.81 12.19 4.08
CA GLU A 140 -12.04 13.02 3.15
C GLU A 140 -10.56 13.12 3.53
N LYS A 141 -10.24 13.23 4.81
CA LYS A 141 -8.85 13.24 5.30
C LYS A 141 -8.12 11.96 4.93
N ILE A 142 -8.75 10.81 5.17
CA ILE A 142 -8.20 9.49 4.82
C ILE A 142 -8.06 9.36 3.30
N SER A 143 -9.05 9.76 2.53
CA SER A 143 -9.01 9.70 1.07
C SER A 143 -7.85 10.52 0.51
N ARG A 144 -7.68 11.76 0.97
CA ARG A 144 -6.57 12.63 0.56
C ARG A 144 -5.20 12.05 0.92
N LEU A 145 -5.05 11.45 2.10
CA LEU A 145 -3.81 10.77 2.48
C LEU A 145 -3.47 9.67 1.48
N TRP A 146 -4.42 8.78 1.19
CA TRP A 146 -4.18 7.67 0.28
C TRP A 146 -4.02 8.09 -1.18
N GLU A 147 -4.70 9.14 -1.63
CA GLU A 147 -4.43 9.73 -2.94
C GLU A 147 -2.99 10.23 -3.05
N SER A 148 -2.50 10.93 -2.01
CA SER A 148 -1.11 11.41 -1.97
C SER A 148 -0.11 10.26 -2.00
N VAL A 149 -0.32 9.22 -1.19
CA VAL A 149 0.52 8.01 -1.18
C VAL A 149 0.59 7.38 -2.58
N HIS A 150 -0.57 7.19 -3.23
CA HIS A 150 -0.60 6.63 -4.58
C HIS A 150 0.11 7.51 -5.61
N GLN A 151 -0.04 8.83 -5.54
CA GLN A 151 0.64 9.75 -6.46
C GLN A 151 2.16 9.69 -6.30
N GLU A 152 2.66 9.55 -5.06
CA GLU A 152 4.09 9.36 -4.78
C GLU A 152 4.59 8.03 -5.41
N ASP A 153 3.85 6.94 -5.22
CA ASP A 153 4.15 5.62 -5.80
C ASP A 153 4.13 5.65 -7.33
N HIS A 154 3.10 6.26 -7.92
CA HIS A 154 2.97 6.37 -9.38
C HIS A 154 4.18 7.09 -9.98
N ALA A 155 4.57 8.24 -9.43
CA ALA A 155 5.71 9.01 -9.92
C ALA A 155 7.02 8.20 -9.88
N MET A 156 7.19 7.32 -8.91
CA MET A 156 8.34 6.43 -8.83
C MET A 156 8.24 5.28 -9.83
N CYS A 157 7.08 4.60 -9.88
CA CYS A 157 6.88 3.45 -10.77
C CYS A 157 6.95 3.82 -12.26
N GLU A 158 6.48 5.02 -12.62
CA GLU A 158 6.60 5.56 -13.98
C GLU A 158 8.07 5.75 -14.37
N ARG A 159 8.90 6.29 -13.48
CA ARG A 159 10.35 6.39 -13.72
C ARG A 159 11.03 5.03 -13.81
N LEU A 160 10.60 4.05 -13.03
CA LEU A 160 11.08 2.67 -13.16
C LEU A 160 10.69 2.07 -14.51
N GLN A 161 9.48 2.35 -14.99
CA GLN A 161 9.02 1.93 -16.33
C GLN A 161 9.90 2.54 -17.41
N GLU A 162 10.18 3.84 -17.37
CA GLU A 162 11.10 4.51 -18.30
C GLU A 162 12.50 3.87 -18.25
N GLY A 163 13.02 3.60 -17.06
CA GLY A 163 14.32 2.95 -16.89
C GLY A 163 14.39 1.55 -17.52
N ARG A 164 13.28 0.82 -17.57
CA ARG A 164 13.17 -0.50 -18.20
C ARG A 164 13.32 -0.46 -19.73
N HIS A 165 13.08 0.68 -20.36
CA HIS A 165 13.31 0.88 -21.80
C HIS A 165 14.77 1.15 -22.17
N SER A 166 15.64 1.34 -21.18
CA SER A 166 17.06 1.55 -21.45
C SER A 166 17.75 0.28 -21.91
N ASP A 167 18.61 0.40 -22.93
CA ASP A 167 19.49 -0.71 -23.38
C ASP A 167 20.42 -1.22 -22.27
N ALA A 168 20.67 -0.41 -21.24
CA ALA A 168 21.43 -0.77 -20.07
C ALA A 168 20.60 -1.52 -19.00
N ALA A 169 19.27 -1.60 -19.15
CA ALA A 169 18.42 -2.31 -18.21
C ALA A 169 18.75 -3.81 -18.24
N ARG A 170 19.14 -4.33 -17.09
CA ARG A 170 19.45 -5.75 -16.91
C ARG A 170 18.64 -6.32 -15.76
N GLN A 171 18.44 -7.62 -15.77
CA GLN A 171 17.83 -8.30 -14.65
C GLN A 171 18.65 -8.03 -13.38
N GLY A 172 17.99 -7.58 -12.32
CA GLY A 172 18.61 -7.41 -11.00
C GLY A 172 19.06 -8.74 -10.42
N GLY A 173 20.03 -8.69 -9.52
CA GLY A 173 20.47 -9.84 -8.75
C GLY A 173 19.92 -9.78 -7.32
N PHE A 174 19.70 -10.95 -6.73
CA PHE A 174 19.48 -11.02 -5.28
C PHE A 174 20.84 -10.98 -4.58
N LEU A 175 20.95 -10.15 -3.55
CA LEU A 175 22.10 -10.23 -2.62
C LEU A 175 21.85 -11.47 -1.74
N SER A 176 22.75 -12.41 -1.81
CA SER A 176 22.76 -13.61 -0.94
C SER A 176 23.37 -13.27 0.41
#